data_f24f928459724ee6ebbeb1c94ad78ec2
#
_entry.id   f24f928459724ee6ebbeb1c94ad78ec2
#
_cell.length_a   1.000
_cell.length_b   1.000
_cell.length_c   1.000
_cell.angle_alpha   90.00
_cell.angle_beta   90.00
_cell.angle_gamma   90.00
#
_symmetry.space_group_name_H-M   'P 1'
#
loop_
_entity.id
_entity.type
_entity.pdbx_description
1 polymer ?
#
loop_
_entity_poly.entity_id
_entity_poly.type
_entity_poly.pdbx_seq_one_letter_code
_entity_poly.pdbx_strand_id
1 'polypeptide(L)'
;MNSCGHRNLPDGEVHSSPHEDSVNGTIRFTYPGIFSGKEIENIWLRFKDGKVVEHTATKGKELLDKVLESENADRIGEIAVGTNYGVTKFTKNMLFDEKLGGTIHFALGSGYPQTGSKNVSDIHWDILKDMKSEDSVIYLDGKEIYRAGKWLIP
;
A
#
# COMPACT_ATOMS: atom_id res chain seq x y z
N MET A 1 6.81 9.61 -6.98
CA MET A 1 6.20 10.97 -7.02
C MET A 1 6.02 11.47 -5.60
N ASN A 2 5.99 12.78 -5.40
CA ASN A 2 5.74 13.41 -4.09
C ASN A 2 4.42 14.18 -4.17
N SER A 3 3.48 13.87 -3.28
CA SER A 3 2.20 14.56 -3.11
C SER A 3 2.26 15.39 -1.82
N CYS A 4 2.24 16.72 -1.96
CA CYS A 4 2.50 17.66 -0.87
C CYS A 4 1.56 18.88 -0.91
N GLY A 5 0.26 18.67 -1.03
CA GLY A 5 -0.76 19.72 -0.95
C GLY A 5 -1.23 20.27 -2.29
N HIS A 6 -0.83 19.65 -3.41
CA HIS A 6 -1.25 20.10 -4.75
C HIS A 6 -2.39 19.26 -5.36
N ARG A 7 -2.70 18.12 -4.77
CA ARG A 7 -3.70 17.18 -5.30
C ARG A 7 -4.81 16.86 -4.32
N ASN A 8 -4.44 16.60 -3.07
CA ASN A 8 -5.35 16.24 -1.98
C ASN A 8 -5.21 17.22 -0.80
N LEU A 9 -6.24 17.30 0.03
CA LEU A 9 -6.23 18.04 1.29
C LEU A 9 -6.99 17.21 2.36
N PRO A 10 -6.31 16.68 3.38
CA PRO A 10 -4.86 16.72 3.59
C PRO A 10 -4.09 15.96 2.52
N ASP A 11 -2.80 16.24 2.40
CA ASP A 11 -1.87 15.56 1.52
C ASP A 11 -0.64 15.09 2.32
N GLY A 12 0.28 14.38 1.71
CA GLY A 12 1.52 13.92 2.34
C GLY A 12 1.82 12.46 2.10
N GLU A 13 2.32 12.15 0.91
CA GLU A 13 2.82 10.83 0.57
C GLU A 13 3.95 10.90 -0.46
N VAL A 14 4.77 9.88 -0.47
CA VAL A 14 5.71 9.60 -1.55
C VAL A 14 5.38 8.23 -2.11
N HIS A 15 5.12 8.17 -3.41
CA HIS A 15 4.70 6.96 -4.07
C HIS A 15 5.47 6.66 -5.36
N SER A 16 5.52 5.39 -5.71
CA SER A 16 6.09 4.87 -6.95
C SER A 16 5.38 3.58 -7.33
N SER A 17 5.58 3.12 -8.56
CA SER A 17 5.15 1.80 -8.98
C SER A 17 6.35 0.87 -9.07
N PRO A 18 6.24 -0.38 -8.57
CA PRO A 18 7.27 -1.39 -8.82
C PRO A 18 7.21 -1.85 -10.29
N HIS A 19 8.28 -2.47 -10.76
CA HIS A 19 8.18 -3.27 -11.99
C HIS A 19 7.21 -4.43 -11.77
N GLU A 20 6.37 -4.71 -12.73
CA GLU A 20 5.20 -5.60 -12.61
C GLU A 20 5.53 -7.02 -12.17
N ASP A 21 6.75 -7.49 -12.43
CA ASP A 21 7.24 -8.84 -12.12
C ASP A 21 8.30 -8.88 -11.02
N SER A 22 8.59 -7.73 -10.38
CA SER A 22 9.71 -7.63 -9.43
C SER A 22 9.35 -7.90 -7.98
N VAL A 23 8.07 -7.82 -7.62
CA VAL A 23 7.63 -7.93 -6.23
C VAL A 23 7.69 -9.37 -5.75
N ASN A 24 8.45 -9.62 -4.68
CA ASN A 24 8.59 -10.92 -4.04
C ASN A 24 8.57 -10.76 -2.52
N GLY A 25 7.95 -11.71 -1.81
CA GLY A 25 7.88 -11.72 -0.36
C GLY A 25 6.46 -11.72 0.19
N THR A 26 6.32 -11.38 1.45
CA THR A 26 5.03 -11.41 2.16
C THR A 26 4.77 -10.10 2.86
N ILE A 27 3.49 -9.75 2.96
CA ILE A 27 3.04 -8.61 3.74
C ILE A 27 1.77 -8.98 4.52
N ARG A 28 1.69 -8.51 5.76
CA ARG A 28 0.46 -8.47 6.55
C ARG A 28 0.11 -7.02 6.81
N PHE A 29 -1.06 -6.62 6.36
CA PHE A 29 -1.59 -5.29 6.58
C PHE A 29 -2.18 -5.18 7.99
N THR A 30 -2.00 -4.04 8.64
CA THR A 30 -2.42 -3.79 10.02
C THR A 30 -3.74 -3.03 10.11
N TYR A 31 -4.10 -2.33 9.05
CA TYR A 31 -5.40 -1.68 8.92
C TYR A 31 -6.34 -2.52 8.04
N PRO A 32 -7.65 -2.45 8.27
CA PRO A 32 -8.60 -3.09 7.37
C PRO A 32 -8.54 -2.44 5.99
N GLY A 33 -8.57 -3.26 4.95
CA GLY A 33 -8.78 -2.78 3.59
C GLY A 33 -10.25 -2.42 3.39
N ILE A 34 -10.51 -1.24 2.85
CA ILE A 34 -11.87 -0.78 2.53
C ILE A 34 -12.09 -0.91 1.04
N PHE A 35 -13.00 -1.79 0.64
CA PHE A 35 -13.34 -1.99 -0.77
C PHE A 35 -14.86 -1.95 -0.98
N SER A 36 -15.34 -1.03 -1.84
CA SER A 36 -16.76 -0.82 -2.09
C SER A 36 -17.59 -0.69 -0.79
N GLY A 37 -17.07 0.04 0.20
CA GLY A 37 -17.73 0.27 1.50
C GLY A 37 -17.73 -0.92 2.45
N LYS A 38 -17.04 -2.00 2.11
CA LYS A 38 -16.90 -3.19 2.95
C LYS A 38 -15.48 -3.30 3.50
N GLU A 39 -15.37 -3.87 4.70
CA GLU A 39 -14.08 -4.08 5.38
C GLU A 39 -13.57 -5.49 5.16
N ILE A 40 -12.27 -5.59 4.86
CA ILE A 40 -11.52 -6.84 4.79
C ILE A 40 -10.42 -6.76 5.86
N GLU A 41 -10.41 -7.68 6.84
CA GLU A 41 -9.53 -7.58 8.00
C GLU A 41 -8.41 -8.61 7.99
N ASN A 42 -7.25 -8.20 8.55
CA ASN A 42 -6.05 -9.04 8.66
C ASN A 42 -5.60 -9.63 7.32
N ILE A 43 -5.58 -8.79 6.30
CA ILE A 43 -5.13 -9.20 4.97
C ILE A 43 -3.66 -9.58 5.04
N TRP A 44 -3.34 -10.77 4.58
CA TRP A 44 -1.98 -11.24 4.36
C TRP A 44 -1.85 -11.72 2.92
N LEU A 45 -0.79 -11.25 2.26
CA LEU A 45 -0.50 -11.57 0.87
C LEU A 45 0.92 -12.11 0.74
N ARG A 46 1.11 -13.11 -0.14
CA ARG A 46 2.42 -13.54 -0.61
C ARG A 46 2.54 -13.29 -2.10
N PHE A 47 3.60 -12.59 -2.45
CA PHE A 47 3.95 -12.25 -3.83
C PHE A 47 5.08 -13.15 -4.33
N LYS A 48 4.98 -13.56 -5.58
CA LYS A 48 6.03 -14.20 -6.35
C LYS A 48 6.00 -13.66 -7.77
N ASP A 49 7.12 -13.15 -8.23
CA ASP A 49 7.29 -12.60 -9.58
C ASP A 49 6.17 -11.58 -9.92
N GLY A 50 5.90 -10.68 -8.97
CA GLY A 50 4.93 -9.61 -9.08
C GLY A 50 3.47 -9.99 -8.84
N LYS A 51 3.13 -11.28 -8.70
CA LYS A 51 1.75 -11.75 -8.51
C LYS A 51 1.47 -12.21 -7.09
N VAL A 52 0.27 -11.96 -6.61
CA VAL A 52 -0.25 -12.60 -5.40
C VAL A 52 -0.45 -14.09 -5.70
N VAL A 53 0.29 -14.95 -4.98
CA VAL A 53 0.22 -16.42 -5.13
C VAL A 53 -0.46 -17.11 -3.94
N GLU A 54 -0.52 -16.43 -2.80
CA GLU A 54 -1.28 -16.86 -1.61
C GLU A 54 -1.85 -15.63 -0.92
N HIS A 55 -3.03 -15.78 -0.36
CA HIS A 55 -3.68 -14.72 0.41
C HIS A 55 -4.61 -15.27 1.48
N THR A 56 -4.73 -14.53 2.57
CA THR A 56 -5.68 -14.79 3.65
C THR A 56 -6.30 -13.49 4.17
N ALA A 57 -7.47 -13.61 4.74
CA ALA A 57 -8.12 -12.56 5.54
C ALA A 57 -8.97 -13.22 6.62
N THR A 58 -9.12 -12.58 7.78
CA THR A 58 -9.97 -13.11 8.87
C THR A 58 -11.44 -12.72 8.71
N LYS A 59 -11.70 -11.63 7.98
CA LYS A 59 -13.04 -11.16 7.60
C LYS A 59 -13.01 -10.67 6.16
N GLY A 60 -14.06 -10.95 5.41
CA GLY A 60 -14.20 -10.49 4.02
C GLY A 60 -13.33 -11.24 3.00
N LYS A 61 -12.86 -12.46 3.33
CA LYS A 61 -12.02 -13.25 2.43
C LYS A 61 -12.65 -13.47 1.06
N GLU A 62 -13.94 -13.77 0.99
CA GLU A 62 -14.65 -13.95 -0.28
C GLU A 62 -14.62 -12.69 -1.18
N LEU A 63 -14.61 -11.51 -0.55
CA LEU A 63 -14.47 -10.26 -1.29
C LEU A 63 -13.03 -10.07 -1.78
N LEU A 64 -12.03 -10.42 -0.95
CA LEU A 64 -10.63 -10.42 -1.37
C LEU A 64 -10.40 -11.35 -2.55
N ASP A 65 -10.98 -12.56 -2.52
CA ASP A 65 -10.90 -13.53 -3.61
C ASP A 65 -11.41 -12.91 -4.92
N LYS A 66 -12.59 -12.28 -4.87
CA LYS A 66 -13.19 -11.60 -6.04
C LYS A 66 -12.37 -10.43 -6.56
N VAL A 67 -11.76 -9.66 -5.67
CA VAL A 67 -10.88 -8.55 -6.06
C VAL A 67 -9.68 -9.10 -6.83
N LEU A 68 -9.05 -10.15 -6.31
CA LEU A 68 -7.87 -10.75 -6.92
C LEU A 68 -8.16 -11.53 -8.22
N GLU A 69 -9.41 -11.92 -8.48
CA GLU A 69 -9.87 -12.51 -9.75
C GLU A 69 -10.01 -11.47 -10.87
N SER A 70 -10.08 -10.18 -10.53
CA SER A 70 -10.16 -9.11 -11.54
C SER A 70 -8.86 -9.01 -12.32
N GLU A 71 -8.95 -8.63 -13.58
CA GLU A 71 -7.78 -8.57 -14.48
C GLU A 71 -6.68 -7.67 -13.91
N ASN A 72 -5.48 -8.25 -13.74
CA ASN A 72 -4.27 -7.60 -13.20
C ASN A 72 -4.43 -6.98 -11.80
N ALA A 73 -5.48 -7.34 -11.05
CA ALA A 73 -5.64 -6.92 -9.65
C ALA A 73 -4.78 -7.74 -8.68
N ASP A 74 -4.22 -8.84 -9.14
CA ASP A 74 -3.27 -9.68 -8.41
C ASP A 74 -1.84 -9.11 -8.36
N ARG A 75 -1.62 -7.89 -8.87
CA ARG A 75 -0.34 -7.18 -8.93
C ARG A 75 -0.38 -5.88 -8.13
N ILE A 76 0.80 -5.40 -7.73
CA ILE A 76 0.93 -4.09 -7.10
C ILE A 76 1.09 -3.03 -8.19
N GLY A 77 0.16 -2.08 -8.23
CA GLY A 77 0.23 -0.88 -9.08
C GLY A 77 0.96 0.27 -8.40
N GLU A 78 0.92 0.33 -7.06
CA GLU A 78 1.56 1.39 -6.29
C GLU A 78 2.16 0.86 -4.99
N ILE A 79 3.31 1.40 -4.64
CA ILE A 79 3.91 1.34 -3.30
C ILE A 79 4.14 2.77 -2.82
N ALA A 80 3.72 3.06 -1.61
CA ALA A 80 3.83 4.40 -1.07
C ALA A 80 4.07 4.42 0.43
N VAL A 81 4.51 5.59 0.90
CA VAL A 81 4.71 5.89 2.31
C VAL A 81 3.93 7.14 2.68
N GLY A 82 3.16 7.08 3.77
CA GLY A 82 2.50 8.23 4.36
C GLY A 82 3.50 9.08 5.13
N THR A 83 3.49 10.38 4.87
CA THR A 83 4.44 11.35 5.44
C THR A 83 3.79 12.45 6.26
N ASN A 84 2.46 12.48 6.36
CA ASN A 84 1.74 13.49 7.13
C ASN A 84 1.52 13.02 8.57
N TYR A 85 2.43 13.39 9.46
CA TYR A 85 2.33 13.09 10.89
C TYR A 85 1.26 13.90 11.62
N GLY A 86 0.62 14.87 10.98
CA GLY A 86 -0.56 15.58 11.48
C GLY A 86 -1.85 14.76 11.33
N VAL A 87 -1.88 13.80 10.41
CA VAL A 87 -2.97 12.80 10.31
C VAL A 87 -2.70 11.70 11.33
N THR A 88 -3.52 11.60 12.36
CA THR A 88 -3.28 10.70 13.51
C THR A 88 -4.31 9.60 13.67
N LYS A 89 -5.39 9.63 12.88
CA LYS A 89 -6.51 8.69 13.00
C LYS A 89 -6.80 8.03 11.66
N PHE A 90 -6.97 6.72 11.69
CA PHE A 90 -7.54 5.96 10.59
C PHE A 90 -9.04 6.22 10.51
N THR A 91 -9.51 6.72 9.37
CA THR A 91 -10.88 7.23 9.18
C THR A 91 -11.75 6.32 8.32
N LYS A 92 -11.16 5.30 7.68
CA LYS A 92 -11.77 4.45 6.62
C LYS A 92 -12.09 5.24 5.35
N ASN A 93 -11.55 6.43 5.22
CA ASN A 93 -11.54 7.20 3.98
C ASN A 93 -10.13 7.19 3.42
N MET A 94 -9.92 6.44 2.35
CA MET A 94 -8.59 6.13 1.83
C MET A 94 -7.81 7.39 1.43
N LEU A 95 -8.46 8.40 0.86
CA LEU A 95 -7.81 9.66 0.48
C LEU A 95 -7.17 10.42 1.66
N PHE A 96 -7.64 10.16 2.89
CA PHE A 96 -7.03 10.69 4.11
C PHE A 96 -6.04 9.71 4.72
N ASP A 97 -6.41 8.43 4.74
CA ASP A 97 -5.69 7.41 5.49
C ASP A 97 -4.34 7.07 4.86
N GLU A 98 -4.23 7.11 3.53
CA GLU A 98 -2.98 6.88 2.79
C GLU A 98 -1.89 7.94 3.09
N LYS A 99 -2.28 9.12 3.63
CA LYS A 99 -1.36 10.19 4.01
C LYS A 99 -0.78 10.02 5.43
N LEU A 100 -1.28 9.06 6.20
CA LEU A 100 -0.95 8.82 7.60
C LEU A 100 0.55 8.63 7.80
N GLY A 101 1.19 9.54 8.54
CA GLY A 101 2.62 9.49 8.79
C GLY A 101 3.03 8.22 9.55
N GLY A 102 4.09 7.56 9.10
CA GLY A 102 4.56 6.32 9.69
C GLY A 102 3.82 5.07 9.23
N THR A 103 3.16 5.13 8.08
CA THR A 103 2.58 3.97 7.40
C THR A 103 3.19 3.77 6.01
N ILE A 104 3.03 2.56 5.51
CA ILE A 104 3.13 2.28 4.07
C ILE A 104 1.77 1.83 3.58
N HIS A 105 1.53 2.02 2.29
CA HIS A 105 0.40 1.39 1.62
C HIS A 105 0.82 0.80 0.28
N PHE A 106 0.09 -0.24 -0.09
CA PHE A 106 0.23 -0.87 -1.40
C PHE A 106 -1.13 -0.84 -2.08
N ALA A 107 -1.18 -0.36 -3.32
CA ALA A 107 -2.35 -0.49 -4.15
C ALA A 107 -2.28 -1.77 -4.98
N LEU A 108 -3.28 -2.63 -4.85
CA LEU A 108 -3.49 -3.73 -5.77
C LEU A 108 -4.17 -3.19 -7.05
N GLY A 109 -3.74 -3.72 -8.20
CA GLY A 109 -4.30 -3.38 -9.49
C GLY A 109 -3.57 -2.29 -10.24
N SER A 110 -4.30 -1.34 -10.80
CA SER A 110 -3.76 -0.32 -11.71
C SER A 110 -2.70 0.55 -11.04
N GLY A 111 -1.61 0.80 -11.74
CA GLY A 111 -0.63 1.80 -11.34
C GLY A 111 -0.78 3.10 -12.13
N TYR A 112 -0.01 4.10 -11.74
CA TYR A 112 0.03 5.39 -12.43
C TYR A 112 1.08 5.38 -13.55
N PRO A 113 0.73 5.69 -14.82
CA PRO A 113 1.69 5.76 -15.91
C PRO A 113 2.85 6.73 -15.63
N GLN A 114 2.58 7.79 -14.85
CA GLN A 114 3.59 8.80 -14.47
C GLN A 114 4.71 8.24 -13.57
N THR A 115 4.46 7.11 -12.90
CA THR A 115 5.45 6.38 -12.10
C THR A 115 6.13 5.26 -12.86
N GLY A 116 5.81 5.10 -14.16
CA GLY A 116 6.37 4.07 -15.04
C GLY A 116 5.60 2.75 -15.02
N SER A 117 4.47 2.68 -14.31
CA SER A 117 3.63 1.47 -14.29
C SER A 117 3.05 1.17 -15.66
N LYS A 118 3.04 -0.12 -15.98
CA LYS A 118 2.34 -0.70 -17.14
C LYS A 118 1.15 -1.55 -16.73
N ASN A 119 0.95 -1.74 -15.40
CA ASN A 119 -0.16 -2.52 -14.90
C ASN A 119 -1.47 -1.75 -15.07
N VAL A 120 -2.38 -2.29 -15.85
CA VAL A 120 -3.70 -1.73 -16.11
C VAL A 120 -4.75 -2.69 -15.56
N SER A 121 -5.62 -2.18 -14.72
CA SER A 121 -6.73 -2.90 -14.09
C SER A 121 -7.89 -1.93 -13.88
N ASP A 122 -9.10 -2.44 -13.76
CA ASP A 122 -10.25 -1.66 -13.30
C ASP A 122 -10.22 -1.38 -11.79
N ILE A 123 -9.27 -1.99 -11.09
CA ILE A 123 -9.07 -1.86 -9.65
C ILE A 123 -7.82 -1.04 -9.38
N HIS A 124 -7.93 -0.09 -8.45
CA HIS A 124 -6.84 0.54 -7.72
C HIS A 124 -7.27 0.56 -6.26
N TRP A 125 -6.66 -0.28 -5.44
CA TRP A 125 -7.12 -0.47 -4.07
C TRP A 125 -5.95 -0.45 -3.09
N ASP A 126 -5.88 0.64 -2.32
CA ASP A 126 -4.88 0.86 -1.30
C ASP A 126 -5.19 0.09 -0.02
N ILE A 127 -4.15 -0.52 0.54
CA ILE A 127 -4.22 -1.24 1.80
C ILE A 127 -3.02 -0.81 2.65
N LEU A 128 -3.27 -0.39 3.90
CA LEU A 128 -2.30 0.24 4.76
C LEU A 128 -1.66 -0.73 5.76
N LYS A 129 -0.38 -0.46 6.04
CA LYS A 129 0.38 -1.09 7.12
C LYS A 129 1.03 -0.03 8.01
N ASP A 130 0.82 -0.15 9.33
CA ASP A 130 1.57 0.62 10.31
C ASP A 130 3.04 0.17 10.33
N MET A 131 3.94 1.13 10.38
CA MET A 131 5.39 0.95 10.37
C MET A 131 6.06 1.61 11.58
N LYS A 132 5.30 1.81 12.68
CA LYS A 132 5.80 2.49 13.89
C LYS A 132 6.38 1.54 14.93
N SER A 133 6.21 0.22 14.76
CA SER A 133 6.84 -0.77 15.64
C SER A 133 8.37 -0.71 15.55
N GLU A 134 9.08 -1.04 16.65
CA GLU A 134 10.54 -0.92 16.75
C GLU A 134 11.31 -1.76 15.72
N ASP A 135 10.72 -2.85 15.25
CA ASP A 135 11.26 -3.77 14.24
C ASP A 135 10.92 -3.36 12.79
N SER A 136 10.10 -2.31 12.62
CA SER A 136 9.74 -1.83 11.28
C SER A 136 10.89 -1.05 10.66
N VAL A 137 11.35 -1.51 9.49
CA VAL A 137 12.49 -0.95 8.76
C VAL A 137 12.18 -0.88 7.27
N ILE A 138 12.67 0.17 6.61
CA ILE A 138 12.71 0.22 5.13
C ILE A 138 14.18 0.38 4.70
N TYR A 139 14.59 -0.44 3.76
CA TYR A 139 15.88 -0.34 3.08
C TYR A 139 15.70 0.13 1.65
N LEU A 140 16.61 0.99 1.20
CA LEU A 140 16.76 1.38 -0.20
C LEU A 140 18.21 1.11 -0.61
N ASP A 141 18.41 0.26 -1.60
CA ASP A 141 19.73 -0.17 -2.08
C ASP A 141 20.66 -0.65 -0.93
N GLY A 142 20.10 -1.40 0.02
CA GLY A 142 20.82 -1.93 1.17
C GLY A 142 21.07 -0.91 2.30
N LYS A 143 20.72 0.35 2.12
CA LYS A 143 20.81 1.38 3.14
C LYS A 143 19.49 1.51 3.89
N GLU A 144 19.54 1.48 5.21
CA GLU A 144 18.38 1.77 6.05
C GLU A 144 18.00 3.25 5.92
N ILE A 145 16.77 3.52 5.49
CA ILE A 145 16.25 4.87 5.29
C ILE A 145 15.10 5.23 6.21
N TYR A 146 14.53 4.22 6.89
CA TYR A 146 13.39 4.41 7.79
C TYR A 146 13.41 3.35 8.89
N ARG A 147 13.10 3.74 10.13
CA ARG A 147 12.95 2.83 11.27
C ARG A 147 11.90 3.36 12.25
N ALA A 148 11.03 2.46 12.73
CA ALA A 148 10.12 2.70 13.85
C ALA A 148 9.33 4.02 13.73
N GLY A 149 8.78 4.30 12.57
CA GLY A 149 7.98 5.50 12.32
C GLY A 149 8.79 6.75 11.94
N LYS A 150 10.12 6.66 11.79
CA LYS A 150 10.99 7.83 11.54
C LYS A 150 11.87 7.66 10.31
N TRP A 151 11.96 8.71 9.52
CA TRP A 151 12.92 8.82 8.43
C TRP A 151 14.34 9.05 8.98
N LEU A 152 15.33 8.37 8.38
CA LEU A 152 16.76 8.45 8.70
C LEU A 152 17.55 9.20 7.63
N ILE A 153 16.86 9.71 6.62
CA ILE A 153 17.40 10.55 5.56
C ILE A 153 17.00 12.00 5.81
N PRO A 154 17.83 12.99 5.37
CA PRO A 154 17.53 14.41 5.51
C PRO A 154 16.28 14.82 4.75
#